data_2b5792ed44aadbcd327485a8503132ea
#
_entry.id   2b5792ed44aadbcd327485a8503132ea
#
_cell.length_a   1.000
_cell.length_b   1.000
_cell.length_c   1.000
_cell.angle_alpha   90.00
_cell.angle_beta   90.00
_cell.angle_gamma   90.00
#
_symmetry.space_group_name_H-M   'P 1'
#
loop_
_entity.id
_entity.type
_entity.pdbx_description
1 polymer ?
#
loop_
_entity_poly.entity_id
_entity_poly.type
_entity_poly.pdbx_seq_one_letter_code
_entity_poly.pdbx_strand_id
1 'polypeptide(L)'
;MTVVYNRVALIGLGLIASSMFWSIRRGNLANEVVGYAKSKKTRETAKRIGLCDHVSDNLEETVNNADLVVLCVPVGVMSEVVAQIAPYLKAGSTLSDVGSVKKAVIDAVEPLVPANVHFVPAHPLAGTEHSGPESGFSTLFDNRWCILVPTSSSVPSAVEQLTSLWTGMGALVDHMDADHHDLVLAVTSHAPHLIAYTMVGVADDLSRVTDKEVINYSAAGFRDFTRIASSDPTMWRDVFLSNKDATLEILGRFTEELFSLQRAIRTENGDCLLYTSPSPRDKRL
;
A
#
# COMPACT_ATOMS: atom_id res chain seq x y z
N MET A 1 -9.74 25.18 2.61
CA MET A 1 -8.43 24.71 3.10
C MET A 1 -7.35 25.45 2.30
N THR A 2 -6.16 25.61 2.85
CA THR A 2 -5.05 26.30 2.18
C THR A 2 -4.36 25.30 1.24
N VAL A 3 -3.92 25.79 0.06
CA VAL A 3 -3.08 24.99 -0.86
C VAL A 3 -1.82 24.54 -0.12
N VAL A 4 -1.52 23.24 -0.14
CA VAL A 4 -0.37 22.64 0.57
C VAL A 4 0.86 22.62 -0.34
N TYR A 5 0.69 22.23 -1.60
CA TYR A 5 1.74 22.21 -2.61
C TYR A 5 1.34 23.00 -3.84
N ASN A 6 2.29 23.68 -4.49
CA ASN A 6 1.99 24.34 -5.74
C ASN A 6 1.86 23.32 -6.89
N ARG A 7 2.85 22.40 -7.03
CA ARG A 7 2.86 21.36 -8.07
C ARG A 7 3.16 19.98 -7.48
N VAL A 8 2.28 19.01 -7.75
CA VAL A 8 2.42 17.61 -7.35
C VAL A 8 2.61 16.73 -8.57
N ALA A 9 3.61 15.86 -8.57
CA ALA A 9 3.86 14.86 -9.60
C ALA A 9 3.53 13.46 -9.08
N LEU A 10 2.64 12.74 -9.77
CA LEU A 10 2.24 11.36 -9.47
C LEU A 10 2.88 10.41 -10.48
N ILE A 11 3.78 9.54 -10.02
CA ILE A 11 4.51 8.60 -10.86
C ILE A 11 3.87 7.21 -10.77
N GLY A 12 3.13 6.84 -11.82
CA GLY A 12 2.29 5.65 -11.83
C GLY A 12 0.82 5.99 -11.55
N LEU A 13 -0.05 5.86 -12.57
CA LEU A 13 -1.45 6.25 -12.50
C LEU A 13 -2.34 5.02 -12.28
N GLY A 14 -2.22 4.41 -11.09
CA GLY A 14 -3.08 3.33 -10.60
C GLY A 14 -4.16 3.84 -9.64
N LEU A 15 -4.79 2.93 -8.90
CA LEU A 15 -5.82 3.22 -7.89
C LEU A 15 -5.41 4.33 -6.90
N ILE A 16 -4.22 4.20 -6.30
CA ILE A 16 -3.77 5.15 -5.27
C ILE A 16 -3.53 6.54 -5.86
N ALA A 17 -2.76 6.64 -6.95
CA ALA A 17 -2.49 7.93 -7.60
C ALA A 17 -3.78 8.61 -8.06
N SER A 18 -4.71 7.86 -8.65
CA SER A 18 -6.00 8.40 -9.09
C SER A 18 -6.82 8.91 -7.92
N SER A 19 -6.85 8.16 -6.82
CA SER A 19 -7.55 8.58 -5.61
C SER A 19 -6.88 9.80 -4.96
N MET A 20 -5.55 9.87 -4.96
CA MET A 20 -4.82 11.08 -4.54
C MET A 20 -5.23 12.29 -5.35
N PHE A 21 -5.24 12.18 -6.68
CA PHE A 21 -5.67 13.28 -7.54
C PHE A 21 -7.07 13.77 -7.19
N TRP A 22 -8.05 12.86 -7.13
CA TRP A 22 -9.44 13.24 -6.83
C TRP A 22 -9.60 13.83 -5.42
N SER A 23 -8.85 13.32 -4.43
CA SER A 23 -8.85 13.84 -3.05
C SER A 23 -8.18 15.21 -2.97
N ILE A 24 -7.06 15.42 -3.66
CA ILE A 24 -6.36 16.70 -3.77
C ILE A 24 -7.31 17.75 -4.39
N ARG A 25 -8.02 17.40 -5.44
CA ARG A 25 -9.00 18.28 -6.09
C ARG A 25 -10.17 18.60 -5.18
N ARG A 26 -10.74 17.61 -4.52
CA ARG A 26 -11.82 17.79 -3.54
C ARG A 26 -11.42 18.78 -2.43
N GLY A 27 -10.19 18.65 -1.93
CA GLY A 27 -9.66 19.47 -0.85
C GLY A 27 -9.03 20.79 -1.28
N ASN A 28 -8.86 21.04 -2.58
CA ASN A 28 -8.09 22.16 -3.13
C ASN A 28 -6.68 22.27 -2.53
N LEU A 29 -5.96 21.11 -2.47
CA LEU A 29 -4.69 20.97 -1.74
C LEU A 29 -3.46 21.25 -2.60
N ALA A 30 -3.60 21.25 -3.94
CA ALA A 30 -2.55 21.64 -4.87
C ALA A 30 -3.10 22.49 -6.01
N ASN A 31 -2.27 23.40 -6.55
CA ASN A 31 -2.62 24.22 -7.71
C ASN A 31 -2.57 23.39 -8.99
N GLU A 32 -1.57 22.52 -9.11
CA GLU A 32 -1.36 21.68 -10.28
C GLU A 32 -1.00 20.24 -9.86
N VAL A 33 -1.57 19.26 -10.56
CA VAL A 33 -1.22 17.84 -10.40
C VAL A 33 -0.89 17.25 -11.77
N VAL A 34 0.34 16.76 -11.92
CA VAL A 34 0.82 16.13 -13.15
C VAL A 34 1.01 14.64 -12.94
N GLY A 35 0.81 13.85 -13.99
CA GLY A 35 0.88 12.40 -13.88
C GLY A 35 1.77 11.77 -14.94
N TYR A 36 2.49 10.73 -14.55
CA TYR A 36 3.24 9.87 -15.46
C TYR A 36 2.72 8.44 -15.44
N ALA A 37 2.61 7.83 -16.60
CA ALA A 37 2.43 6.38 -16.72
C ALA A 37 3.22 5.83 -17.91
N LYS A 38 3.93 4.72 -17.70
CA LYS A 38 4.70 4.03 -18.75
C LYS A 38 3.78 3.50 -19.86
N SER A 39 2.62 2.94 -19.51
CA SER A 39 1.67 2.35 -20.44
C SER A 39 0.89 3.43 -21.21
N LYS A 40 0.91 3.35 -22.55
CA LYS A 40 0.09 4.21 -23.42
C LYS A 40 -1.41 4.09 -23.08
N LYS A 41 -1.90 2.87 -22.87
CA LYS A 41 -3.29 2.60 -22.48
C LYS A 41 -3.68 3.35 -21.20
N THR A 42 -2.80 3.31 -20.17
CA THR A 42 -3.06 4.02 -18.91
C THR A 42 -3.11 5.53 -19.12
N ARG A 43 -2.20 6.10 -19.93
CA ARG A 43 -2.20 7.55 -20.25
C ARG A 43 -3.45 7.97 -21.00
N GLU A 44 -3.88 7.19 -22.00
CA GLU A 44 -5.10 7.46 -22.76
C GLU A 44 -6.34 7.41 -21.87
N THR A 45 -6.41 6.42 -20.99
CA THR A 45 -7.49 6.30 -20.00
C THR A 45 -7.48 7.49 -19.05
N ALA A 46 -6.32 7.84 -18.48
CA ALA A 46 -6.16 8.98 -17.58
C ALA A 46 -6.63 10.31 -18.25
N LYS A 47 -6.20 10.55 -19.48
CA LYS A 47 -6.65 11.72 -20.26
C LYS A 47 -8.16 11.74 -20.50
N ARG A 48 -8.73 10.57 -20.86
CA ARG A 48 -10.17 10.45 -21.12
C ARG A 48 -11.04 10.76 -19.90
N ILE A 49 -10.59 10.36 -18.68
CA ILE A 49 -11.34 10.61 -17.45
C ILE A 49 -10.98 11.93 -16.77
N GLY A 50 -10.09 12.73 -17.35
CA GLY A 50 -9.63 14.00 -16.77
C GLY A 50 -8.78 13.83 -15.52
N LEU A 51 -8.05 12.70 -15.41
CA LEU A 51 -7.12 12.44 -14.34
C LEU A 51 -5.83 13.22 -14.56
N CYS A 52 -5.46 14.04 -13.61
CA CYS A 52 -4.36 15.02 -13.66
C CYS A 52 -4.59 16.17 -14.64
N ASP A 53 -3.93 17.30 -14.40
CA ASP A 53 -3.98 18.47 -15.29
C ASP A 53 -3.19 18.19 -16.57
N HIS A 54 -2.07 17.48 -16.42
CA HIS A 54 -1.25 16.98 -17.52
C HIS A 54 -0.85 15.53 -17.28
N VAL A 55 -0.88 14.73 -18.35
CA VAL A 55 -0.42 13.34 -18.35
C VAL A 55 0.66 13.17 -19.40
N SER A 56 1.86 12.81 -18.97
CA SER A 56 3.05 12.67 -19.82
C SER A 56 3.57 11.22 -19.86
N ASP A 57 4.37 10.91 -20.87
CA ASP A 57 5.22 9.70 -20.94
C ASP A 57 6.70 10.01 -20.71
N ASN A 58 7.00 11.25 -20.37
CA ASN A 58 8.34 11.72 -20.04
C ASN A 58 8.45 11.97 -18.53
N LEU A 59 9.32 11.22 -17.86
CA LEU A 59 9.56 11.34 -16.40
C LEU A 59 10.17 12.70 -16.06
N GLU A 60 11.17 13.18 -16.82
CA GLU A 60 11.82 14.47 -16.60
C GLU A 60 10.80 15.62 -16.61
N GLU A 61 9.98 15.68 -17.66
CA GLU A 61 8.92 16.70 -17.79
C GLU A 61 7.94 16.66 -16.62
N THR A 62 7.59 15.44 -16.17
CA THR A 62 6.63 15.25 -15.09
C THR A 62 7.14 15.75 -13.75
N VAL A 63 8.41 15.47 -13.41
CA VAL A 63 8.98 15.85 -12.10
C VAL A 63 9.55 17.27 -12.08
N ASN A 64 9.80 17.85 -13.25
CA ASN A 64 10.37 19.19 -13.34
C ASN A 64 9.50 20.24 -12.62
N ASN A 65 10.14 21.03 -11.75
CA ASN A 65 9.49 22.03 -10.88
C ASN A 65 8.40 21.49 -9.93
N ALA A 66 8.28 20.18 -9.74
CA ALA A 66 7.38 19.62 -8.73
C ALA A 66 7.89 19.89 -7.30
N ASP A 67 6.99 20.33 -6.43
CA ASP A 67 7.29 20.51 -4.99
C ASP A 67 7.12 19.19 -4.21
N LEU A 68 6.26 18.31 -4.74
CA LEU A 68 6.08 16.95 -4.24
C LEU A 68 6.08 15.98 -5.41
N VAL A 69 6.88 14.92 -5.31
CA VAL A 69 6.87 13.77 -6.22
C VAL A 69 6.46 12.54 -5.44
N VAL A 70 5.42 11.83 -5.88
CA VAL A 70 4.93 10.62 -5.21
C VAL A 70 5.09 9.41 -6.13
N LEU A 71 5.84 8.41 -5.65
CA LEU A 71 6.04 7.14 -6.33
C LEU A 71 4.84 6.21 -6.08
N CYS A 72 3.97 6.10 -7.06
CA CYS A 72 2.78 5.23 -7.03
C CYS A 72 2.97 4.00 -7.94
N VAL A 73 4.20 3.54 -8.06
CA VAL A 73 4.60 2.34 -8.81
C VAL A 73 4.86 1.17 -7.85
N PRO A 74 4.89 -0.09 -8.34
CA PRO A 74 5.27 -1.24 -7.50
C PRO A 74 6.63 -1.04 -6.84
N VAL A 75 6.78 -1.56 -5.61
CA VAL A 75 7.99 -1.42 -4.79
C VAL A 75 9.25 -1.86 -5.55
N GLY A 76 9.19 -2.98 -6.25
CA GLY A 76 10.33 -3.56 -6.96
C GLY A 76 10.92 -2.69 -8.10
N VAL A 77 10.21 -1.63 -8.53
CA VAL A 77 10.71 -0.73 -9.59
C VAL A 77 11.00 0.70 -9.11
N MET A 78 10.77 1.00 -7.82
CA MET A 78 10.92 2.36 -7.29
C MET A 78 12.34 2.89 -7.44
N SER A 79 13.36 2.09 -7.11
CA SER A 79 14.76 2.49 -7.23
C SER A 79 15.16 2.82 -8.68
N GLU A 80 14.69 2.02 -9.65
CA GLU A 80 14.94 2.29 -11.07
C GLU A 80 14.32 3.63 -11.50
N VAL A 81 13.08 3.89 -11.05
CA VAL A 81 12.38 5.15 -11.33
C VAL A 81 13.12 6.32 -10.68
N VAL A 82 13.53 6.19 -9.42
CA VAL A 82 14.24 7.26 -8.71
C VAL A 82 15.58 7.56 -9.37
N ALA A 83 16.34 6.56 -9.78
CA ALA A 83 17.59 6.76 -10.51
C ALA A 83 17.41 7.58 -11.80
N GLN A 84 16.26 7.43 -12.47
CA GLN A 84 15.95 8.20 -13.67
C GLN A 84 15.52 9.65 -13.38
N ILE A 85 14.75 9.88 -12.29
CA ILE A 85 14.21 11.22 -11.99
C ILE A 85 15.12 12.06 -11.10
N ALA A 86 16.04 11.46 -10.34
CA ALA A 86 16.89 12.16 -9.37
C ALA A 86 17.58 13.42 -9.91
N PRO A 87 18.17 13.43 -11.15
CA PRO A 87 18.82 14.63 -11.69
C PRO A 87 17.85 15.81 -11.96
N TYR A 88 16.55 15.54 -12.03
CA TYR A 88 15.54 16.51 -12.41
C TYR A 88 14.67 16.96 -11.23
N LEU A 89 14.89 16.39 -10.04
CA LEU A 89 14.15 16.78 -8.85
C LEU A 89 14.53 18.20 -8.43
N LYS A 90 13.51 19.00 -8.12
CA LYS A 90 13.68 20.38 -7.67
C LYS A 90 14.35 20.42 -6.29
N ALA A 91 15.35 21.29 -6.12
CA ALA A 91 15.96 21.54 -4.81
C ALA A 91 14.89 21.97 -3.79
N GLY A 92 14.90 21.36 -2.61
CA GLY A 92 13.92 21.60 -1.54
C GLY A 92 12.57 20.90 -1.76
N SER A 93 12.39 20.11 -2.84
CA SER A 93 11.18 19.31 -3.04
C SER A 93 11.13 18.09 -2.10
N THR A 94 9.94 17.55 -1.94
CA THR A 94 9.71 16.29 -1.22
C THR A 94 9.53 15.15 -2.23
N LEU A 95 10.27 14.06 -2.04
CA LEU A 95 10.02 12.76 -2.66
C LEU A 95 9.29 11.88 -1.64
N SER A 96 8.23 11.23 -2.04
CA SER A 96 7.47 10.29 -1.21
C SER A 96 7.06 9.06 -2.02
N ASP A 97 6.58 8.02 -1.34
CA ASP A 97 6.04 6.82 -1.97
C ASP A 97 4.71 6.41 -1.33
N VAL A 98 4.07 5.37 -1.86
CA VAL A 98 2.85 4.76 -1.32
C VAL A 98 2.98 3.25 -1.18
N GLY A 99 4.20 2.74 -1.10
CA GLY A 99 4.48 1.31 -1.02
C GLY A 99 4.02 0.67 0.28
N SER A 100 3.68 -0.61 0.21
CA SER A 100 3.17 -1.37 1.36
C SER A 100 4.25 -1.88 2.31
N VAL A 101 5.53 -1.68 1.99
CA VAL A 101 6.69 -2.00 2.82
C VAL A 101 7.59 -0.78 2.90
N LYS A 102 8.25 -0.55 4.04
CA LYS A 102 9.02 0.68 4.22
C LYS A 102 10.52 0.44 4.25
N LYS A 103 11.01 -0.55 4.99
CA LYS A 103 12.44 -0.81 5.09
C LYS A 103 13.10 -1.03 3.73
N ALA A 104 12.56 -1.95 2.93
CA ALA A 104 13.10 -2.23 1.60
C ALA A 104 13.02 -1.03 0.65
N VAL A 105 11.97 -0.21 0.76
CA VAL A 105 11.83 1.03 -0.02
C VAL A 105 12.89 2.04 0.40
N ILE A 106 13.10 2.25 1.69
CA ILE A 106 14.10 3.19 2.21
C ILE A 106 15.49 2.74 1.77
N ASP A 107 15.86 1.49 2.01
CA ASP A 107 17.17 0.94 1.66
C ASP A 107 17.48 1.07 0.15
N ALA A 108 16.47 0.94 -0.70
CA ALA A 108 16.64 1.00 -2.16
C ALA A 108 16.57 2.42 -2.74
N VAL A 109 15.82 3.33 -2.11
CA VAL A 109 15.52 4.66 -2.65
C VAL A 109 16.40 5.75 -2.03
N GLU A 110 16.54 5.78 -0.70
CA GLU A 110 17.23 6.88 0.01
C GLU A 110 18.65 7.15 -0.51
N PRO A 111 19.48 6.13 -0.86
CA PRO A 111 20.83 6.38 -1.40
C PRO A 111 20.84 7.08 -2.77
N LEU A 112 19.73 7.09 -3.48
CA LEU A 112 19.57 7.69 -4.81
C LEU A 112 19.00 9.11 -4.75
N VAL A 113 18.51 9.53 -3.59
CA VAL A 113 17.89 10.84 -3.41
C VAL A 113 18.95 11.93 -3.31
N PRO A 114 18.88 13.00 -4.11
CA PRO A 114 19.83 14.11 -4.00
C PRO A 114 19.80 14.76 -2.61
N ALA A 115 20.95 15.20 -2.11
CA ALA A 115 21.09 15.77 -0.76
C ALA A 115 20.23 17.02 -0.49
N ASN A 116 19.77 17.68 -1.53
CA ASN A 116 18.88 18.85 -1.48
C ASN A 116 17.40 18.52 -1.69
N VAL A 117 17.02 17.24 -1.65
CA VAL A 117 15.64 16.74 -1.77
C VAL A 117 15.28 15.99 -0.48
N HIS A 118 14.07 16.14 0.00
CA HIS A 118 13.61 15.53 1.25
C HIS A 118 12.86 14.23 0.95
N PHE A 119 13.38 13.11 1.42
CA PHE A 119 12.67 11.84 1.28
C PHE A 119 11.79 11.59 2.51
N VAL A 120 10.48 11.48 2.29
CA VAL A 120 9.49 11.19 3.33
C VAL A 120 8.63 10.01 2.87
N PRO A 121 9.02 8.76 3.20
CA PRO A 121 8.24 7.58 2.86
C PRO A 121 6.87 7.58 3.50
N ALA A 122 5.87 7.06 2.77
CA ALA A 122 4.50 6.96 3.24
C ALA A 122 3.85 5.63 2.86
N HIS A 123 2.84 5.23 3.62
CA HIS A 123 2.00 4.09 3.30
C HIS A 123 0.54 4.36 3.68
N PRO A 124 -0.33 4.70 2.72
CA PRO A 124 -1.77 4.76 2.95
C PRO A 124 -2.34 3.35 3.10
N LEU A 125 -2.93 3.05 4.27
CA LEU A 125 -3.59 1.76 4.54
C LEU A 125 -4.99 1.75 3.92
N ALA A 126 -5.04 1.92 2.61
CA ALA A 126 -6.25 2.03 1.83
C ALA A 126 -6.08 1.35 0.48
N GLY A 127 -7.13 0.68 0.01
CA GLY A 127 -7.11 -0.02 -1.27
C GLY A 127 -8.43 -0.73 -1.54
N THR A 128 -8.54 -1.24 -2.75
CA THR A 128 -9.61 -2.15 -3.18
C THR A 128 -9.00 -3.24 -4.05
N GLU A 129 -9.78 -4.26 -4.38
CA GLU A 129 -9.40 -5.32 -5.32
C GLU A 129 -9.28 -4.84 -6.78
N HIS A 130 -9.72 -3.61 -7.06
CA HIS A 130 -9.67 -3.04 -8.41
C HIS A 130 -8.37 -2.28 -8.65
N SER A 131 -7.91 -2.28 -9.90
CA SER A 131 -6.67 -1.63 -10.33
C SER A 131 -6.90 -0.69 -11.52
N GLY A 132 -5.91 0.18 -11.76
CA GLY A 132 -5.92 1.11 -12.88
C GLY A 132 -6.50 2.49 -12.56
N PRO A 133 -6.43 3.44 -13.53
CA PRO A 133 -6.80 4.83 -13.31
C PRO A 133 -8.30 5.05 -13.07
N GLU A 134 -9.17 4.20 -13.59
CA GLU A 134 -10.63 4.30 -13.43
C GLU A 134 -11.12 3.86 -12.07
N SER A 135 -10.28 3.15 -11.30
CA SER A 135 -10.66 2.62 -9.98
C SER A 135 -10.52 3.65 -8.85
N GLY A 136 -9.89 4.79 -9.11
CA GLY A 136 -9.67 5.83 -8.10
C GLY A 136 -10.94 6.65 -7.81
N PHE A 137 -11.08 7.04 -6.53
CA PHE A 137 -12.17 7.90 -6.07
C PHE A 137 -11.73 8.80 -4.91
N SER A 138 -12.40 9.94 -4.76
CA SER A 138 -11.96 11.01 -3.86
C SER A 138 -12.09 10.73 -2.37
N THR A 139 -12.78 9.66 -1.98
CA THR A 139 -13.02 9.30 -0.57
C THR A 139 -12.27 8.04 -0.13
N LEU A 140 -11.32 7.54 -0.95
CA LEU A 140 -10.57 6.33 -0.63
C LEU A 140 -9.85 6.43 0.72
N PHE A 141 -9.34 7.61 1.04
CA PHE A 141 -8.52 7.86 2.24
C PHE A 141 -9.33 8.33 3.46
N ASP A 142 -10.63 8.60 3.31
CA ASP A 142 -11.46 9.12 4.41
C ASP A 142 -11.47 8.13 5.59
N ASN A 143 -10.99 8.61 6.75
CA ASN A 143 -10.84 7.81 7.98
C ASN A 143 -9.97 6.56 7.82
N ARG A 144 -9.01 6.56 6.87
CA ARG A 144 -7.99 5.52 6.71
C ARG A 144 -6.66 6.02 7.24
N TRP A 145 -5.89 5.13 7.82
CA TRP A 145 -4.55 5.46 8.26
C TRP A 145 -3.60 5.68 7.08
N CYS A 146 -2.76 6.68 7.19
CA CYS A 146 -1.57 6.85 6.37
C CYS A 146 -0.36 6.94 7.30
N ILE A 147 0.53 5.99 7.21
CA ILE A 147 1.73 5.93 8.04
C ILE A 147 2.86 6.65 7.31
N LEU A 148 3.43 7.67 7.92
CA LEU A 148 4.67 8.28 7.49
C LEU A 148 5.84 7.65 8.24
N VAL A 149 6.93 7.40 7.52
CA VAL A 149 8.15 6.78 8.07
C VAL A 149 9.33 7.71 7.82
N PRO A 150 9.45 8.83 8.57
CA PRO A 150 10.54 9.77 8.38
C PRO A 150 11.90 9.08 8.55
N THR A 151 12.85 9.43 7.67
CA THR A 151 14.25 8.94 7.70
C THR A 151 15.19 10.04 8.17
N SER A 152 16.50 9.74 8.23
CA SER A 152 17.51 10.73 8.57
C SER A 152 17.61 11.88 7.55
N SER A 153 17.14 11.67 6.32
CA SER A 153 17.06 12.69 5.26
C SER A 153 15.76 13.49 5.28
N SER A 154 14.79 13.12 6.10
CA SER A 154 13.51 13.82 6.24
C SER A 154 13.68 15.05 7.14
N VAL A 155 13.37 16.24 6.62
CA VAL A 155 13.32 17.45 7.45
C VAL A 155 11.92 17.64 8.07
N PRO A 156 11.81 18.16 9.30
CA PRO A 156 10.50 18.30 9.97
C PRO A 156 9.46 19.03 9.14
N SER A 157 9.84 20.11 8.45
CA SER A 157 8.90 20.88 7.63
C SER A 157 8.33 20.10 6.45
N ALA A 158 9.11 19.22 5.82
CA ALA A 158 8.62 18.35 4.75
C ALA A 158 7.67 17.28 5.28
N VAL A 159 7.95 16.73 6.48
CA VAL A 159 7.06 15.79 7.17
C VAL A 159 5.72 16.44 7.53
N GLU A 160 5.75 17.66 8.11
CA GLU A 160 4.55 18.42 8.46
C GLU A 160 3.71 18.78 7.22
N GLN A 161 4.37 19.16 6.13
CA GLN A 161 3.69 19.50 4.89
C GLN A 161 3.03 18.27 4.26
N LEU A 162 3.71 17.12 4.23
CA LEU A 162 3.15 15.86 3.74
C LEU A 162 2.01 15.37 4.66
N THR A 163 2.14 15.51 5.98
CA THR A 163 1.09 15.24 6.96
C THR A 163 -0.16 16.09 6.65
N SER A 164 0.03 17.37 6.37
CA SER A 164 -1.06 18.28 6.02
C SER A 164 -1.78 17.87 4.74
N LEU A 165 -1.05 17.37 3.74
CA LEU A 165 -1.62 16.85 2.50
C LEU A 165 -2.50 15.61 2.77
N TRP A 166 -1.96 14.60 3.47
CA TRP A 166 -2.71 13.38 3.76
C TRP A 166 -3.93 13.64 4.62
N THR A 167 -3.80 14.48 5.66
CA THR A 167 -4.93 14.91 6.49
C THR A 167 -5.98 15.67 5.67
N GLY A 168 -5.55 16.55 4.78
CA GLY A 168 -6.44 17.27 3.86
C GLY A 168 -7.17 16.34 2.87
N MET A 169 -6.60 15.20 2.53
CA MET A 169 -7.25 14.16 1.73
C MET A 169 -8.21 13.29 2.55
N GLY A 170 -8.29 13.47 3.88
CA GLY A 170 -9.19 12.75 4.78
C GLY A 170 -8.55 11.62 5.58
N ALA A 171 -7.24 11.41 5.44
CA ALA A 171 -6.52 10.36 6.14
C ALA A 171 -6.26 10.70 7.61
N LEU A 172 -6.17 9.66 8.45
CA LEU A 172 -5.60 9.71 9.79
C LEU A 172 -4.09 9.46 9.64
N VAL A 173 -3.26 10.42 10.04
CA VAL A 173 -1.80 10.29 9.85
C VAL A 173 -1.14 9.89 11.16
N ASP A 174 -0.24 8.89 11.08
CA ASP A 174 0.61 8.46 12.18
C ASP A 174 2.06 8.30 11.70
N HIS A 175 3.00 8.21 12.64
CA HIS A 175 4.43 8.12 12.37
C HIS A 175 5.01 6.87 13.03
N MET A 176 5.80 6.10 12.29
CA MET A 176 6.51 4.91 12.78
C MET A 176 7.94 4.89 12.24
N ASP A 177 8.82 4.14 12.89
CA ASP A 177 10.06 3.70 12.23
C ASP A 177 9.79 2.54 11.26
N ALA A 178 10.73 2.28 10.36
CA ALA A 178 10.53 1.32 9.28
C ALA A 178 10.40 -0.13 9.76
N ASP A 179 11.19 -0.53 10.76
CA ASP A 179 11.17 -1.90 11.28
C ASP A 179 9.84 -2.17 12.01
N HIS A 180 9.37 -1.20 12.81
CA HIS A 180 8.08 -1.29 13.48
C HIS A 180 6.92 -1.32 12.49
N HIS A 181 6.93 -0.44 11.46
CA HIS A 181 5.94 -0.44 10.38
C HIS A 181 5.85 -1.83 9.73
N ASP A 182 6.99 -2.38 9.29
CA ASP A 182 7.01 -3.63 8.54
C ASP A 182 6.59 -4.84 9.40
N LEU A 183 6.88 -4.82 10.71
CA LEU A 183 6.38 -5.82 11.66
C LEU A 183 4.85 -5.73 11.86
N VAL A 184 4.31 -4.51 12.08
CA VAL A 184 2.87 -4.29 12.23
C VAL A 184 2.13 -4.76 10.98
N LEU A 185 2.64 -4.40 9.79
CA LEU A 185 2.02 -4.80 8.52
C LEU A 185 2.17 -6.30 8.22
N ALA A 186 3.23 -6.95 8.68
CA ALA A 186 3.36 -8.39 8.61
C ALA A 186 2.20 -9.11 9.33
N VAL A 187 1.81 -8.61 10.52
CA VAL A 187 0.69 -9.17 11.31
C VAL A 187 -0.67 -8.81 10.72
N THR A 188 -0.87 -7.53 10.40
CA THR A 188 -2.22 -7.00 10.12
C THR A 188 -2.63 -7.09 8.65
N SER A 189 -1.66 -7.30 7.76
CA SER A 189 -1.88 -7.30 6.31
C SER A 189 -1.22 -8.49 5.60
N HIS A 190 0.11 -8.69 5.74
CA HIS A 190 0.85 -9.63 4.88
C HIS A 190 0.51 -11.09 5.19
N ALA A 191 0.58 -11.50 6.46
CA ALA A 191 0.21 -12.86 6.86
C ALA A 191 -1.27 -13.19 6.56
N PRO A 192 -2.25 -12.32 6.85
CA PRO A 192 -3.64 -12.54 6.43
C PRO A 192 -3.81 -12.82 4.94
N HIS A 193 -3.11 -12.09 4.06
CA HIS A 193 -3.18 -12.35 2.62
C HIS A 193 -2.58 -13.70 2.24
N LEU A 194 -1.42 -14.08 2.80
CA LEU A 194 -0.82 -15.40 2.57
C LEU A 194 -1.75 -16.54 3.01
N ILE A 195 -2.37 -16.39 4.18
CA ILE A 195 -3.32 -17.36 4.71
C ILE A 195 -4.55 -17.46 3.80
N ALA A 196 -5.08 -16.33 3.32
CA ALA A 196 -6.20 -16.31 2.38
C ALA A 196 -5.84 -17.00 1.06
N TYR A 197 -4.67 -16.73 0.48
CA TYR A 197 -4.18 -17.44 -0.71
C TYR A 197 -4.08 -18.94 -0.47
N THR A 198 -3.52 -19.34 0.69
CA THR A 198 -3.39 -20.76 1.05
C THR A 198 -4.75 -21.44 1.19
N MET A 199 -5.74 -20.77 1.81
CA MET A 199 -7.10 -21.31 1.95
C MET A 199 -7.79 -21.49 0.59
N VAL A 200 -7.60 -20.54 -0.35
CA VAL A 200 -8.12 -20.69 -1.71
C VAL A 200 -7.45 -21.86 -2.41
N GLY A 201 -6.12 -22.01 -2.29
CA GLY A 201 -5.38 -23.15 -2.85
C GLY A 201 -5.87 -24.50 -2.32
N VAL A 202 -6.06 -24.62 -1.00
CA VAL A 202 -6.61 -25.85 -0.38
C VAL A 202 -8.03 -26.13 -0.89
N ALA A 203 -8.87 -25.11 -1.01
CA ALA A 203 -10.23 -25.28 -1.53
C ALA A 203 -10.24 -25.71 -3.01
N ASP A 204 -9.34 -25.17 -3.84
CA ASP A 204 -9.20 -25.53 -5.25
C ASP A 204 -8.72 -26.99 -5.41
N ASP A 205 -7.72 -27.39 -4.66
CA ASP A 205 -7.21 -28.77 -4.68
C ASP A 205 -8.30 -29.78 -4.27
N LEU A 206 -9.08 -29.47 -3.24
CA LEU A 206 -10.18 -30.33 -2.80
C LEU A 206 -11.36 -30.30 -3.77
N SER A 207 -11.60 -29.20 -4.49
CA SER A 207 -12.68 -29.09 -5.46
C SER A 207 -12.49 -30.03 -6.66
N ARG A 208 -11.25 -30.43 -6.96
CA ARG A 208 -10.92 -31.42 -7.99
C ARG A 208 -11.35 -32.84 -7.62
N VAL A 209 -11.51 -33.13 -6.32
CA VAL A 209 -11.92 -34.43 -5.78
C VAL A 209 -13.43 -34.46 -5.50
N THR A 210 -14.04 -33.30 -5.23
CA THR A 210 -15.42 -33.15 -4.77
C THR A 210 -16.35 -32.55 -5.83
N ASP A 211 -16.07 -32.67 -7.12
CA ASP A 211 -16.88 -32.15 -8.23
C ASP A 211 -17.36 -30.68 -8.05
N LYS A 212 -16.49 -29.82 -7.50
CA LYS A 212 -16.72 -28.40 -7.20
C LYS A 212 -17.68 -28.12 -6.03
N GLU A 213 -18.06 -29.11 -5.23
CA GLU A 213 -18.96 -28.91 -4.08
C GLU A 213 -18.37 -27.91 -3.07
N VAL A 214 -17.06 -27.94 -2.82
CA VAL A 214 -16.37 -27.04 -1.89
C VAL A 214 -16.61 -25.57 -2.26
N ILE A 215 -16.56 -25.23 -3.56
CA ILE A 215 -16.81 -23.88 -4.06
C ILE A 215 -18.31 -23.54 -4.01
N ASN A 216 -19.16 -24.49 -4.40
CA ASN A 216 -20.60 -24.29 -4.46
C ASN A 216 -21.23 -24.08 -3.08
N TYR A 217 -20.70 -24.74 -2.06
CA TYR A 217 -21.18 -24.63 -0.67
C TYR A 217 -20.41 -23.60 0.16
N SER A 218 -19.51 -22.81 -0.44
CA SER A 218 -18.81 -21.75 0.27
C SER A 218 -19.80 -20.69 0.79
N ALA A 219 -19.90 -20.61 2.12
CA ALA A 219 -20.74 -19.65 2.82
C ALA A 219 -20.05 -18.27 2.96
N ALA A 220 -20.78 -17.29 3.53
CA ALA A 220 -20.31 -15.93 3.69
C ALA A 220 -18.92 -15.84 4.38
N GLY A 221 -18.71 -16.59 5.46
CA GLY A 221 -17.42 -16.57 6.18
C GLY A 221 -16.22 -16.93 5.32
N PHE A 222 -16.34 -17.95 4.44
CA PHE A 222 -15.28 -18.30 3.52
C PHE A 222 -15.04 -17.20 2.48
N ARG A 223 -16.11 -16.66 1.91
CA ARG A 223 -16.03 -15.58 0.89
C ARG A 223 -15.44 -14.32 1.46
N ASP A 224 -15.85 -13.91 2.65
CA ASP A 224 -15.35 -12.70 3.30
C ASP A 224 -13.85 -12.82 3.61
N PHE A 225 -13.43 -13.97 4.15
CA PHE A 225 -12.03 -14.22 4.48
C PHE A 225 -11.15 -14.33 3.23
N THR A 226 -11.63 -15.00 2.17
CA THR A 226 -10.86 -15.21 0.94
C THR A 226 -10.98 -14.07 -0.08
N ARG A 227 -11.82 -13.06 0.17
CA ARG A 227 -11.99 -11.90 -0.71
C ARG A 227 -10.66 -11.21 -1.01
N ILE A 228 -9.78 -11.09 -0.01
CA ILE A 228 -8.46 -10.46 -0.18
C ILE A 228 -7.52 -11.25 -1.08
N ALA A 229 -7.75 -12.53 -1.31
CA ALA A 229 -6.98 -13.36 -2.24
C ALA A 229 -7.25 -13.03 -3.72
N SER A 230 -8.21 -12.18 -4.05
CA SER A 230 -8.42 -11.67 -5.41
C SER A 230 -7.51 -10.51 -5.80
N SER A 231 -6.65 -10.07 -4.89
CA SER A 231 -5.66 -8.99 -5.11
C SER A 231 -4.57 -9.42 -6.12
N ASP A 232 -3.90 -8.42 -6.73
CA ASP A 232 -2.86 -8.64 -7.74
C ASP A 232 -1.70 -9.51 -7.20
N PRO A 233 -1.44 -10.70 -7.78
CA PRO A 233 -0.43 -11.62 -7.26
C PRO A 233 1.00 -11.11 -7.46
N THR A 234 1.26 -10.26 -8.46
CA THR A 234 2.59 -9.69 -8.70
C THR A 234 2.94 -8.69 -7.61
N MET A 235 1.99 -7.80 -7.27
CA MET A 235 2.17 -6.86 -6.17
C MET A 235 2.44 -7.60 -4.85
N TRP A 236 1.65 -8.62 -4.53
CA TRP A 236 1.80 -9.37 -3.28
C TRP A 236 3.08 -10.19 -3.22
N ARG A 237 3.51 -10.79 -4.33
CA ARG A 237 4.84 -11.40 -4.40
C ARG A 237 5.93 -10.42 -3.99
N ASP A 238 5.89 -9.22 -4.53
CA ASP A 238 6.91 -8.19 -4.25
C ASP A 238 6.84 -7.73 -2.78
N VAL A 239 5.64 -7.59 -2.21
CA VAL A 239 5.44 -7.27 -0.78
C VAL A 239 6.04 -8.36 0.12
N PHE A 240 5.73 -9.64 -0.15
CA PHE A 240 6.23 -10.75 0.68
C PHE A 240 7.74 -10.89 0.61
N LEU A 241 8.34 -10.72 -0.56
CA LEU A 241 9.78 -10.79 -0.73
C LEU A 241 10.49 -9.59 -0.12
N SER A 242 9.89 -8.41 -0.17
CA SER A 242 10.46 -7.18 0.38
C SER A 242 10.33 -7.08 1.90
N ASN A 243 9.32 -7.72 2.52
CA ASN A 243 9.16 -7.85 3.98
C ASN A 243 9.34 -9.29 4.44
N LYS A 244 10.35 -9.96 3.90
CA LYS A 244 10.57 -11.40 4.08
C LYS A 244 10.71 -11.79 5.55
N ASP A 245 11.57 -11.12 6.30
CA ASP A 245 11.96 -11.55 7.64
C ASP A 245 10.79 -11.43 8.63
N ALA A 246 10.11 -10.29 8.67
CA ALA A 246 8.93 -10.10 9.50
C ALA A 246 7.78 -11.02 9.06
N THR A 247 7.57 -11.22 7.76
CA THR A 247 6.53 -12.12 7.25
C THR A 247 6.78 -13.58 7.69
N LEU A 248 8.03 -14.05 7.60
CA LEU A 248 8.41 -15.40 8.03
C LEU A 248 8.29 -15.59 9.55
N GLU A 249 8.65 -14.58 10.35
CA GLU A 249 8.47 -14.61 11.80
C GLU A 249 6.99 -14.80 12.16
N ILE A 250 6.10 -14.00 11.58
CA ILE A 250 4.66 -14.06 11.86
C ILE A 250 4.06 -15.39 11.37
N LEU A 251 4.46 -15.88 10.20
CA LEU A 251 4.03 -17.19 9.70
C LEU A 251 4.51 -18.33 10.61
N GLY A 252 5.71 -18.24 11.15
CA GLY A 252 6.21 -19.19 12.14
C GLY A 252 5.30 -19.26 13.36
N ARG A 253 5.02 -18.13 13.99
CA ARG A 253 4.10 -18.02 15.14
C ARG A 253 2.70 -18.54 14.80
N PHE A 254 2.16 -18.17 13.66
CA PHE A 254 0.86 -18.66 13.18
C PHE A 254 0.84 -20.19 13.03
N THR A 255 1.92 -20.77 12.50
CA THR A 255 2.05 -22.23 12.31
C THR A 255 2.11 -22.96 13.66
N GLU A 256 2.84 -22.41 14.63
CA GLU A 256 2.90 -22.96 16.00
C GLU A 256 1.51 -22.97 16.66
N GLU A 257 0.77 -21.87 16.56
CA GLU A 257 -0.60 -21.78 17.06
C GLU A 257 -1.53 -22.78 16.34
N LEU A 258 -1.37 -22.95 15.02
CA LEU A 258 -2.15 -23.93 14.26
C LEU A 258 -1.86 -25.36 14.72
N PHE A 259 -0.61 -25.71 15.00
CA PHE A 259 -0.25 -27.03 15.56
C PHE A 259 -0.83 -27.22 16.95
N SER A 260 -0.88 -26.17 17.78
CA SER A 260 -1.53 -26.22 19.10
C SER A 260 -3.03 -26.53 18.98
N LEU A 261 -3.72 -25.82 18.07
CA LEU A 261 -5.13 -26.06 17.76
C LEU A 261 -5.38 -27.47 17.20
N GLN A 262 -4.55 -27.94 16.27
CA GLN A 262 -4.63 -29.31 15.76
C GLN A 262 -4.49 -30.37 16.87
N ARG A 263 -3.56 -30.14 17.81
CA ARG A 263 -3.38 -31.04 18.98
C ARG A 263 -4.62 -31.03 19.86
N ALA A 264 -5.18 -29.84 20.16
CA ALA A 264 -6.37 -29.72 20.98
C ALA A 264 -7.58 -30.44 20.35
N ILE A 265 -7.77 -30.34 19.05
CA ILE A 265 -8.82 -31.05 18.30
C ILE A 265 -8.59 -32.57 18.38
N ARG A 266 -7.36 -33.05 18.14
CA ARG A 266 -7.00 -34.46 18.15
C ARG A 266 -7.20 -35.12 19.52
N THR A 267 -6.98 -34.36 20.59
CA THR A 267 -7.12 -34.81 21.99
C THR A 267 -8.48 -34.44 22.59
N GLU A 268 -9.42 -33.93 21.80
CA GLU A 268 -10.77 -33.52 22.23
C GLU A 268 -10.75 -32.53 23.41
N ASN A 269 -9.71 -31.70 23.51
CA ASN A 269 -9.56 -30.71 24.58
C ASN A 269 -10.36 -29.46 24.26
N GLY A 270 -11.66 -29.44 24.59
CA GLY A 270 -12.55 -28.34 24.35
C GLY A 270 -12.16 -27.06 25.10
N ASP A 271 -11.63 -27.19 26.32
CA ASP A 271 -11.23 -26.03 27.12
C ASP A 271 -10.06 -25.29 26.45
N CYS A 272 -9.08 -25.99 25.89
CA CYS A 272 -7.98 -25.39 25.14
C CYS A 272 -8.51 -24.61 23.93
N LEU A 273 -9.50 -25.14 23.22
CA LEU A 273 -10.08 -24.48 22.06
C LEU A 273 -10.83 -23.18 22.42
N LEU A 274 -11.40 -23.07 23.62
CA LEU A 274 -12.04 -21.84 24.10
C LEU A 274 -11.01 -20.76 24.43
N TYR A 275 -9.86 -21.14 24.98
CA TYR A 275 -8.80 -20.18 25.38
C TYR A 275 -7.94 -19.68 24.21
N THR A 276 -7.73 -20.50 23.17
CA THR A 276 -6.87 -20.16 22.02
C THR A 276 -7.57 -19.29 20.97
N SER A 277 -8.87 -19.06 21.11
CA SER A 277 -9.63 -18.20 20.21
C SER A 277 -10.32 -17.07 20.99
N PRO A 278 -9.57 -16.08 21.51
CA PRO A 278 -10.21 -14.92 22.12
C PRO A 278 -11.04 -14.20 21.04
N SER A 279 -12.37 -14.15 21.26
CA SER A 279 -13.26 -13.45 20.37
C SER A 279 -12.85 -11.97 20.29
N PRO A 280 -12.82 -11.37 19.09
CA PRO A 280 -12.63 -9.91 18.96
C PRO A 280 -13.63 -9.10 19.79
N ARG A 281 -14.79 -9.67 20.14
CA ARG A 281 -15.80 -9.09 21.03
C ARG A 281 -15.31 -8.96 22.47
N ASP A 282 -14.41 -9.85 22.92
CA ASP A 282 -13.90 -9.85 24.28
C ASP A 282 -12.77 -8.85 24.49
N LYS A 283 -12.18 -8.35 23.44
CA LYS A 283 -11.02 -7.42 23.49
C LYS A 283 -11.35 -5.98 23.20
N ARG A 284 -12.59 -5.58 23.01
CA ARG A 284 -13.00 -4.20 22.70
C ARG A 284 -11.99 -3.51 21.76
N LEU A 285 -11.79 -4.11 20.58
CA LEU A 285 -11.01 -3.51 19.48
C LEU A 285 -11.82 -2.40 18.82
#